data_57774c0271a1e44a1fa95818682ed348
#
_entry.id   57774c0271a1e44a1fa95818682ed348
#
_cell.length_a   1.000
_cell.length_b   1.000
_cell.length_c   1.000
_cell.angle_alpha   90.00
_cell.angle_beta   90.00
_cell.angle_gamma   90.00
#
_symmetry.space_group_name_H-M   'P 1'
#
loop_
_entity.id
_entity.type
_entity.pdbx_description
1 polymer ?
#
loop_
_entity_poly.entity_id
_entity_poly.type
_entity_poly.pdbx_seq_one_letter_code
_entity_poly.pdbx_strand_id
1 'polypeptide(L)'
;LGITIKELNKYITKEFNVVNISKPVFYNFPIAIRFELGNPEETSEYVYMQQVYNRAFTLFEEIFSENENFYILIHTNKGVNDKKTPKVFEKFLKNKKLKYNLSYNSLPYIYDEDDKDWETSQFLLKCTKKDLYYKQLLKAIANVDTDLSPKINFSHECYFINIEKGIIFHIYSDKGLDIVGKSTESIQKLYLNYNNWILDYDRNQIDRLFTT
;
A
#
# COMPACT_ATOMS: atom_id res chain seq x y z
N LEU A 1 -12.12 17.04 8.82
CA LEU A 1 -12.04 16.77 7.39
C LEU A 1 -10.64 16.28 7.06
N GLY A 2 -10.51 15.31 6.14
CA GLY A 2 -9.23 14.86 5.60
C GLY A 2 -8.73 15.83 4.54
N ILE A 3 -7.47 15.61 4.09
CA ILE A 3 -6.94 16.31 2.91
C ILE A 3 -7.61 15.78 1.64
N THR A 4 -7.63 16.60 0.61
CA THR A 4 -8.05 16.20 -0.74
C THR A 4 -6.95 15.42 -1.45
N ILE A 5 -7.28 14.71 -2.53
CA ILE A 5 -6.27 14.04 -3.38
C ILE A 5 -5.26 15.03 -3.94
N LYS A 6 -5.70 16.25 -4.32
CA LYS A 6 -4.80 17.29 -4.80
C LYS A 6 -3.78 17.73 -3.75
N GLU A 7 -4.19 17.83 -2.49
CA GLU A 7 -3.28 18.14 -1.37
C GLU A 7 -2.35 16.97 -1.08
N LEU A 8 -2.85 15.72 -1.15
CA LEU A 8 -2.01 14.53 -1.04
C LEU A 8 -0.94 14.50 -2.13
N ASN A 9 -1.31 14.71 -3.40
CA ASN A 9 -0.35 14.71 -4.51
C ASN A 9 0.72 15.80 -4.33
N LYS A 10 0.34 17.00 -3.87
CA LYS A 10 1.32 18.05 -3.52
C LYS A 10 2.26 17.60 -2.40
N TYR A 11 1.74 16.96 -1.37
CA TYR A 11 2.53 16.40 -0.28
C TYR A 11 3.52 15.34 -0.79
N ILE A 12 3.06 14.39 -1.60
CA ILE A 12 3.90 13.33 -2.19
C ILE A 12 5.03 13.95 -3.04
N THR A 13 4.69 14.90 -3.92
CA THR A 13 5.71 15.55 -4.75
C THR A 13 6.75 16.29 -3.89
N LYS A 14 6.31 17.00 -2.86
CA LYS A 14 7.20 17.78 -2.00
C LYS A 14 8.11 16.92 -1.13
N GLU A 15 7.55 15.89 -0.47
CA GLU A 15 8.25 15.14 0.57
C GLU A 15 8.99 13.91 0.02
N PHE A 16 8.54 13.35 -1.11
CA PHE A 16 9.13 12.13 -1.69
C PHE A 16 9.77 12.36 -3.06
N ASN A 17 9.63 13.56 -3.62
CA ASN A 17 10.14 13.91 -4.97
C ASN A 17 9.60 13.01 -6.09
N VAL A 18 8.33 12.60 -5.98
CA VAL A 18 7.62 11.74 -6.94
C VAL A 18 6.31 12.40 -7.31
N VAL A 19 5.94 12.38 -8.60
CA VAL A 19 4.73 13.05 -9.09
C VAL A 19 3.47 12.30 -8.70
N ASN A 20 3.44 10.98 -8.90
CA ASN A 20 2.32 10.11 -8.60
C ASN A 20 2.77 8.84 -7.90
N ILE A 21 1.93 8.31 -7.00
CA ILE A 21 2.14 6.99 -6.44
C ILE A 21 1.72 5.96 -7.51
N SER A 22 2.62 5.08 -7.89
CA SER A 22 2.36 3.97 -8.82
C SER A 22 3.28 2.79 -8.53
N LYS A 23 2.86 1.59 -8.87
CA LYS A 23 3.75 0.40 -8.81
C LYS A 23 4.65 0.32 -10.05
N PRO A 24 5.85 -0.28 -9.93
CA PRO A 24 6.39 -0.86 -8.69
C PRO A 24 6.91 0.23 -7.74
N VAL A 25 6.32 0.31 -6.56
CA VAL A 25 6.58 1.40 -5.59
C VAL A 25 8.05 1.47 -5.20
N PHE A 26 8.68 0.33 -4.93
CA PHE A 26 10.09 0.26 -4.53
C PHE A 26 11.03 0.98 -5.52
N TYR A 27 10.83 0.79 -6.82
CA TYR A 27 11.73 1.38 -7.84
C TYR A 27 11.37 2.83 -8.19
N ASN A 28 10.13 3.26 -7.90
CA ASN A 28 9.66 4.60 -8.22
C ASN A 28 10.00 5.62 -7.14
N PHE A 29 10.41 5.19 -5.95
CA PHE A 29 10.73 6.06 -4.84
C PHE A 29 12.21 5.95 -4.43
N PRO A 30 12.87 7.07 -4.09
CA PRO A 30 14.32 7.07 -3.80
C PRO A 30 14.68 6.36 -2.48
N ILE A 31 13.76 6.31 -1.50
CA ILE A 31 13.99 5.74 -0.19
C ILE A 31 12.90 4.72 0.09
N ALA A 32 13.21 3.44 -0.13
CA ALA A 32 12.26 2.36 0.03
C ALA A 32 12.93 1.08 0.54
N ILE A 33 12.17 0.26 1.25
CA ILE A 33 12.54 -1.11 1.65
C ILE A 33 11.51 -2.05 1.04
N ARG A 34 12.00 -3.13 0.43
CA ARG A 34 11.17 -4.24 -0.05
C ARG A 34 11.31 -5.42 0.87
N PHE A 35 10.21 -5.87 1.41
CA PHE A 35 10.14 -7.04 2.29
C PHE A 35 9.50 -8.23 1.57
N GLU A 36 10.12 -9.40 1.73
CA GLU A 36 9.56 -10.68 1.35
C GLU A 36 8.58 -11.14 2.43
N LEU A 37 7.35 -11.46 2.06
CA LEU A 37 6.31 -11.83 3.01
C LEU A 37 6.28 -13.34 3.29
N GLY A 38 6.49 -14.18 2.28
CA GLY A 38 6.52 -15.63 2.41
C GLY A 38 7.94 -16.18 2.21
N ASN A 39 8.27 -17.31 2.83
CA ASN A 39 9.49 -18.03 2.50
C ASN A 39 9.26 -18.85 1.21
N PRO A 40 9.95 -18.56 0.10
CA PRO A 40 9.75 -19.25 -1.17
C PRO A 40 10.11 -20.75 -1.13
N GLU A 41 10.88 -21.20 -0.12
CA GLU A 41 11.22 -22.61 0.08
C GLU A 41 10.16 -23.38 0.87
N GLU A 42 9.15 -22.70 1.43
CA GLU A 42 8.06 -23.36 2.15
C GLU A 42 7.15 -24.11 1.18
N THR A 43 6.99 -25.41 1.41
CA THR A 43 6.21 -26.31 0.53
C THR A 43 4.74 -26.39 0.93
N SER A 44 4.40 -26.04 2.16
CA SER A 44 3.02 -26.00 2.63
C SER A 44 2.41 -24.64 2.36
N GLU A 45 1.44 -24.56 1.45
CA GLU A 45 0.70 -23.33 1.16
C GLU A 45 0.10 -22.70 2.44
N TYR A 46 -0.42 -23.51 3.33
CA TYR A 46 -0.98 -23.04 4.58
C TYR A 46 0.09 -22.34 5.46
N VAL A 47 1.24 -22.95 5.65
CA VAL A 47 2.33 -22.38 6.47
C VAL A 47 2.89 -21.13 5.81
N TYR A 48 3.11 -21.18 4.49
CA TYR A 48 3.52 -20.03 3.68
C TYR A 48 2.59 -18.83 3.89
N MET A 49 1.28 -19.02 3.71
CA MET A 49 0.31 -17.93 3.84
C MET A 49 0.15 -17.43 5.28
N GLN A 50 0.31 -18.27 6.30
CA GLN A 50 0.36 -17.80 7.69
C GLN A 50 1.56 -16.88 7.93
N GLN A 51 2.71 -17.20 7.35
CA GLN A 51 3.89 -16.34 7.42
C GLN A 51 3.66 -15.01 6.71
N VAL A 52 3.10 -15.03 5.48
CA VAL A 52 2.71 -13.84 4.72
C VAL A 52 1.84 -12.90 5.56
N TYR A 53 0.77 -13.45 6.15
CA TYR A 53 -0.15 -12.63 6.96
C TYR A 53 0.53 -12.07 8.21
N ASN A 54 1.31 -12.88 8.91
CA ASN A 54 1.99 -12.47 10.14
C ASN A 54 2.98 -11.34 9.86
N ARG A 55 3.82 -11.45 8.82
CA ARG A 55 4.77 -10.40 8.44
C ARG A 55 4.05 -9.11 8.02
N ALA A 56 3.01 -9.23 7.18
CA ALA A 56 2.22 -8.09 6.75
C ALA A 56 1.55 -7.35 7.94
N PHE A 57 0.97 -8.11 8.90
CA PHE A 57 0.34 -7.53 10.10
C PHE A 57 1.38 -6.85 10.99
N THR A 58 2.50 -7.52 11.24
CA THR A 58 3.57 -6.98 12.09
C THR A 58 4.09 -5.65 11.54
N LEU A 59 4.43 -5.58 10.25
CA LEU A 59 4.92 -4.34 9.63
C LEU A 59 3.85 -3.25 9.61
N PHE A 60 2.58 -3.60 9.40
CA PHE A 60 1.48 -2.65 9.44
C PHE A 60 1.28 -2.09 10.86
N GLU A 61 1.30 -2.94 11.87
CA GLU A 61 1.10 -2.57 13.28
C GLU A 61 2.26 -1.70 13.83
N GLU A 62 3.49 -1.87 13.33
CA GLU A 62 4.64 -1.00 13.66
C GLU A 62 4.46 0.43 13.12
N ILE A 63 3.84 0.59 11.95
CA ILE A 63 3.66 1.89 11.32
C ILE A 63 2.39 2.60 11.82
N PHE A 64 1.28 1.86 11.95
CA PHE A 64 -0.04 2.42 12.23
C PHE A 64 -0.53 2.08 13.63
N SER A 65 -0.54 3.07 14.53
CA SER A 65 -1.07 2.94 15.88
C SER A 65 -2.61 2.95 15.88
N GLU A 66 -3.24 2.46 16.97
CA GLU A 66 -4.71 2.29 17.08
C GLU A 66 -5.51 3.56 16.80
N ASN A 67 -5.07 4.70 17.34
CA ASN A 67 -5.80 5.96 17.31
C ASN A 67 -5.20 6.97 16.32
N GLU A 68 -4.11 6.60 15.64
CA GLU A 68 -3.43 7.46 14.70
C GLU A 68 -4.19 7.53 13.38
N ASN A 69 -4.34 8.74 12.85
CA ASN A 69 -4.93 8.92 11.53
C ASN A 69 -3.95 8.55 10.43
N PHE A 70 -4.45 7.87 9.43
CA PHE A 70 -3.74 7.63 8.19
C PHE A 70 -4.71 7.71 7.01
N TYR A 71 -4.18 7.60 5.80
CA TYR A 71 -4.96 7.64 4.57
C TYR A 71 -4.85 6.30 3.84
N ILE A 72 -5.99 5.86 3.29
CA ILE A 72 -6.02 4.77 2.32
C ILE A 72 -6.27 5.42 0.96
N LEU A 73 -5.31 5.29 0.05
CA LEU A 73 -5.46 5.63 -1.35
C LEU A 73 -5.67 4.35 -2.14
N ILE A 74 -6.76 4.28 -2.88
CA ILE A 74 -7.02 3.17 -3.81
C ILE A 74 -6.97 3.70 -5.22
N HIS A 75 -6.10 3.11 -6.03
CA HIS A 75 -6.16 3.25 -7.48
C HIS A 75 -6.99 2.11 -8.06
N THR A 76 -7.84 2.44 -9.02
CA THR A 76 -8.62 1.49 -9.81
C THR A 76 -8.37 1.78 -11.28
N ASN A 77 -7.66 0.87 -11.93
CA ASN A 77 -7.45 0.94 -13.37
C ASN A 77 -8.65 0.30 -14.07
N LYS A 78 -9.32 1.03 -14.93
CA LYS A 78 -10.59 0.62 -15.55
C LYS A 78 -10.80 1.29 -16.90
N GLY A 79 -11.63 0.68 -17.74
CA GLY A 79 -12.10 1.34 -18.94
C GLY A 79 -12.86 2.63 -18.65
N VAL A 80 -12.72 3.63 -19.50
CA VAL A 80 -13.30 4.99 -19.33
C VAL A 80 -14.81 4.96 -19.08
N ASN A 81 -15.52 3.94 -19.57
CA ASN A 81 -16.96 3.79 -19.40
C ASN A 81 -17.38 3.03 -18.13
N ASP A 82 -16.44 2.50 -17.34
CA ASP A 82 -16.75 1.79 -16.10
C ASP A 82 -16.86 2.76 -14.91
N LYS A 83 -18.08 2.97 -14.42
CA LYS A 83 -18.39 3.89 -13.30
C LYS A 83 -18.39 3.22 -11.92
N LYS A 84 -17.94 1.98 -11.78
CA LYS A 84 -18.00 1.25 -10.51
C LYS A 84 -17.04 1.78 -9.46
N THR A 85 -17.57 2.07 -8.28
CA THR A 85 -16.78 2.39 -7.09
C THR A 85 -16.15 1.12 -6.49
N PRO A 86 -14.89 1.17 -5.99
CA PRO A 86 -14.27 0.01 -5.36
C PRO A 86 -15.06 -0.50 -4.16
N LYS A 87 -15.42 -1.77 -4.16
CA LYS A 87 -16.12 -2.43 -3.03
C LYS A 87 -15.25 -2.58 -1.78
N VAL A 88 -13.96 -2.24 -1.85
CA VAL A 88 -13.01 -2.32 -0.74
C VAL A 88 -13.55 -1.55 0.48
N PHE A 89 -13.99 -0.32 0.28
CA PHE A 89 -14.54 0.48 1.38
C PHE A 89 -15.86 -0.06 1.95
N GLU A 90 -16.66 -0.73 1.13
CA GLU A 90 -17.89 -1.36 1.61
C GLU A 90 -17.63 -2.60 2.45
N LYS A 91 -16.61 -3.40 2.09
CA LYS A 91 -16.31 -4.67 2.75
C LYS A 91 -15.53 -4.48 4.03
N PHE A 92 -14.53 -3.60 4.04
CA PHE A 92 -13.50 -3.55 5.08
C PHE A 92 -13.62 -2.36 6.04
N LEU A 93 -14.55 -1.41 5.82
CA LEU A 93 -14.88 -0.38 6.81
C LEU A 93 -15.81 -0.95 7.89
N LYS A 94 -15.43 -0.79 9.17
CA LYS A 94 -16.31 -0.99 10.31
C LYS A 94 -17.30 0.17 10.40
N ASN A 95 -16.77 1.39 10.34
CA ASN A 95 -17.58 2.60 10.31
C ASN A 95 -18.01 2.94 8.87
N LYS A 96 -19.17 2.42 8.47
CA LYS A 96 -19.70 2.61 7.11
C LYS A 96 -19.99 4.07 6.73
N LYS A 97 -20.13 4.98 7.72
CA LYS A 97 -20.36 6.41 7.47
C LYS A 97 -19.14 7.08 6.83
N LEU A 98 -17.94 6.55 7.06
CA LEU A 98 -16.71 7.10 6.47
C LEU A 98 -16.71 7.09 4.95
N LYS A 99 -17.46 6.19 4.30
CA LYS A 99 -17.56 6.18 2.82
C LYS A 99 -18.08 7.50 2.22
N TYR A 100 -18.83 8.30 3.00
CA TYR A 100 -19.31 9.61 2.57
C TYR A 100 -18.23 10.70 2.59
N ASN A 101 -17.07 10.41 3.18
CA ASN A 101 -15.90 11.31 3.24
C ASN A 101 -14.84 10.95 2.19
N LEU A 102 -15.15 10.06 1.25
CA LEU A 102 -14.26 9.70 0.16
C LEU A 102 -13.98 10.91 -0.73
N SER A 103 -12.70 11.21 -0.93
CA SER A 103 -12.26 12.11 -2.00
C SER A 103 -12.02 11.27 -3.26
N TYR A 104 -12.45 11.78 -4.41
CA TYR A 104 -12.32 11.14 -5.71
C TYR A 104 -11.60 12.02 -6.71
N ASN A 105 -10.80 11.42 -7.56
CA ASN A 105 -10.17 12.05 -8.71
C ASN A 105 -9.99 11.01 -9.83
N SER A 106 -9.99 11.44 -11.08
CA SER A 106 -9.64 10.61 -12.23
C SER A 106 -8.41 11.17 -12.91
N LEU A 107 -7.53 10.29 -13.36
CA LEU A 107 -6.31 10.59 -14.10
C LEU A 107 -6.33 9.81 -15.42
N PRO A 108 -5.59 10.27 -16.46
CA PRO A 108 -5.20 9.39 -17.56
C PRO A 108 -4.61 8.09 -17.00
N TYR A 109 -4.63 7.04 -17.77
CA TYR A 109 -4.07 5.75 -17.35
C TYR A 109 -2.59 5.91 -16.98
N ILE A 110 -2.26 5.69 -15.70
CA ILE A 110 -0.93 6.00 -15.14
C ILE A 110 0.20 5.08 -15.63
N TYR A 111 -0.13 3.98 -16.31
CA TYR A 111 0.85 3.03 -16.87
C TYR A 111 1.07 3.21 -18.37
N ASP A 112 0.15 3.88 -19.04
CA ASP A 112 0.25 4.23 -20.46
C ASP A 112 -0.65 5.46 -20.75
N GLU A 113 -0.07 6.64 -20.75
CA GLU A 113 -0.81 7.90 -20.96
C GLU A 113 -1.39 8.04 -22.38
N ASP A 114 -0.90 7.26 -23.33
CA ASP A 114 -1.40 7.23 -24.70
C ASP A 114 -2.62 6.33 -24.87
N ASP A 115 -2.86 5.39 -23.93
CA ASP A 115 -4.04 4.55 -23.92
C ASP A 115 -5.27 5.33 -23.43
N LYS A 116 -6.08 5.81 -24.37
CA LYS A 116 -7.29 6.61 -24.08
C LYS A 116 -8.51 5.76 -23.73
N ASP A 117 -8.43 4.45 -23.83
CA ASP A 117 -9.52 3.53 -23.48
C ASP A 117 -9.53 3.21 -21.97
N TRP A 118 -8.42 3.52 -21.28
CA TRP A 118 -8.27 3.30 -19.85
C TRP A 118 -8.09 4.61 -19.06
N GLU A 119 -8.48 4.57 -17.81
CA GLU A 119 -8.25 5.63 -16.82
C GLU A 119 -7.85 5.04 -15.47
N THR A 120 -7.15 5.84 -14.67
CA THR A 120 -6.90 5.54 -13.26
C THR A 120 -7.79 6.40 -12.37
N SER A 121 -8.74 5.77 -11.72
CA SER A 121 -9.58 6.40 -10.68
C SER A 121 -8.90 6.30 -9.33
N GLN A 122 -8.79 7.43 -8.64
CA GLN A 122 -8.22 7.56 -7.29
C GLN A 122 -9.33 7.77 -6.26
N PHE A 123 -9.29 7.00 -5.18
CA PHE A 123 -10.20 7.13 -4.02
C PHE A 123 -9.37 7.28 -2.76
N LEU A 124 -9.54 8.39 -2.04
CA LEU A 124 -8.81 8.69 -0.82
C LEU A 124 -9.74 8.73 0.38
N LEU A 125 -9.37 8.02 1.44
CA LEU A 125 -10.11 7.99 2.70
C LEU A 125 -9.16 8.24 3.87
N LYS A 126 -9.50 9.19 4.75
CA LYS A 126 -8.88 9.34 6.07
C LYS A 126 -9.58 8.43 7.07
N CYS A 127 -8.83 7.63 7.82
CA CYS A 127 -9.35 6.74 8.85
C CYS A 127 -8.32 6.45 9.93
N THR A 128 -8.73 5.71 10.96
CA THR A 128 -7.87 5.08 11.95
C THR A 128 -7.90 3.57 11.80
N LYS A 129 -6.98 2.86 12.45
CA LYS A 129 -6.96 1.39 12.47
C LYS A 129 -8.27 0.80 13.04
N LYS A 130 -8.91 1.49 14.00
CA LYS A 130 -10.19 1.09 14.59
C LYS A 130 -11.36 1.11 13.62
N ASP A 131 -11.30 1.96 12.60
CA ASP A 131 -12.35 2.08 11.59
C ASP A 131 -12.36 0.94 10.58
N LEU A 132 -11.33 0.07 10.61
CA LEU A 132 -11.09 -0.95 9.59
C LEU A 132 -11.10 -2.37 10.16
N TYR A 133 -11.54 -3.31 9.33
CA TYR A 133 -11.15 -4.71 9.42
C TYR A 133 -9.78 -4.91 8.73
N TYR A 134 -8.73 -4.20 9.23
CA TYR A 134 -7.45 -4.09 8.54
C TYR A 134 -6.78 -5.45 8.28
N LYS A 135 -6.86 -6.41 9.22
CA LYS A 135 -6.31 -7.77 9.00
C LYS A 135 -6.98 -8.49 7.84
N GLN A 136 -8.31 -8.35 7.73
CA GLN A 136 -9.04 -8.91 6.59
C GLN A 136 -8.72 -8.19 5.28
N LEU A 137 -8.51 -6.86 5.32
CA LEU A 137 -8.10 -6.10 4.14
C LEU A 137 -6.70 -6.50 3.68
N LEU A 138 -5.72 -6.59 4.60
CA LEU A 138 -4.36 -7.02 4.26
C LEU A 138 -4.33 -8.45 3.71
N LYS A 139 -5.11 -9.38 4.31
CA LYS A 139 -5.30 -10.73 3.75
C LYS A 139 -5.87 -10.68 2.34
N ALA A 140 -6.90 -9.85 2.11
CA ALA A 140 -7.55 -9.76 0.81
C ALA A 140 -6.63 -9.20 -0.29
N ILE A 141 -5.68 -8.34 0.08
CA ILE A 141 -4.64 -7.85 -0.82
C ILE A 141 -3.60 -8.95 -1.07
N ALA A 142 -3.10 -9.58 -0.01
CA ALA A 142 -2.12 -10.65 -0.14
C ALA A 142 -2.63 -11.83 -1.01
N ASN A 143 -3.93 -12.13 -0.92
CA ASN A 143 -4.53 -13.24 -1.66
C ASN A 143 -4.80 -12.94 -3.15
N VAL A 144 -4.44 -11.77 -3.66
CA VAL A 144 -4.83 -11.36 -5.02
C VAL A 144 -4.41 -12.37 -6.10
N ASP A 145 -3.23 -12.96 -5.95
CA ASP A 145 -2.63 -13.92 -6.88
C ASP A 145 -2.84 -15.40 -6.47
N THR A 146 -3.55 -15.68 -5.38
CA THR A 146 -3.82 -17.04 -4.86
C THR A 146 -5.27 -17.46 -5.10
N ASP A 147 -5.64 -18.69 -4.77
CA ASP A 147 -7.05 -19.14 -4.78
C ASP A 147 -7.79 -18.91 -3.46
N LEU A 148 -7.14 -18.28 -2.50
CA LEU A 148 -7.68 -18.02 -1.16
C LEU A 148 -8.64 -16.83 -1.12
N SER A 149 -9.53 -16.83 -0.12
CA SER A 149 -10.46 -15.75 0.16
C SER A 149 -10.23 -15.19 1.57
N PRO A 150 -10.53 -13.90 1.83
CA PRO A 150 -11.07 -12.91 0.90
C PRO A 150 -10.04 -12.41 -0.12
N LYS A 151 -10.51 -11.84 -1.25
CA LYS A 151 -9.69 -11.14 -2.24
C LYS A 151 -10.22 -9.74 -2.52
N ILE A 152 -9.30 -8.80 -2.85
CA ILE A 152 -9.66 -7.58 -3.57
C ILE A 152 -9.68 -7.87 -5.08
N ASN A 153 -10.21 -6.93 -5.87
CA ASN A 153 -10.08 -7.01 -7.32
C ASN A 153 -8.61 -6.72 -7.70
N PHE A 154 -8.04 -7.51 -8.61
CA PHE A 154 -6.67 -7.36 -9.10
C PHE A 154 -6.39 -5.99 -9.76
N SER A 155 -7.43 -5.29 -10.27
CA SER A 155 -7.32 -3.92 -10.80
C SER A 155 -7.19 -2.85 -9.73
N HIS A 156 -7.28 -3.22 -8.43
CA HIS A 156 -7.17 -2.29 -7.32
C HIS A 156 -5.78 -2.33 -6.71
N GLU A 157 -5.21 -1.16 -6.50
CA GLU A 157 -3.94 -0.97 -5.79
C GLU A 157 -4.23 -0.16 -4.53
N CYS A 158 -3.82 -0.69 -3.38
CA CYS A 158 -4.10 -0.10 -2.08
C CYS A 158 -2.81 0.42 -1.44
N TYR A 159 -2.75 1.72 -1.18
CA TYR A 159 -1.64 2.39 -0.50
C TYR A 159 -2.12 2.92 0.85
N PHE A 160 -1.36 2.64 1.90
CA PHE A 160 -1.63 3.16 3.25
C PHE A 160 -0.58 4.23 3.56
N ILE A 161 -1.02 5.45 3.86
CA ILE A 161 -0.14 6.62 3.91
C ILE A 161 -0.24 7.26 5.30
N ASN A 162 0.87 7.24 6.03
CA ASN A 162 1.02 7.98 7.27
C ASN A 162 1.77 9.29 6.99
N ILE A 163 1.03 10.39 6.91
CA ILE A 163 1.59 11.71 6.60
C ILE A 163 2.49 12.22 7.72
N GLU A 164 2.13 11.98 8.98
CA GLU A 164 2.89 12.45 10.14
C GLU A 164 4.26 11.79 10.23
N LYS A 165 4.33 10.48 10.01
CA LYS A 165 5.60 9.73 9.97
C LYS A 165 6.33 9.85 8.64
N GLY A 166 5.65 10.30 7.57
CA GLY A 166 6.20 10.31 6.22
C GLY A 166 6.47 8.92 5.68
N ILE A 167 5.50 8.02 5.81
CA ILE A 167 5.62 6.61 5.41
C ILE A 167 4.47 6.23 4.50
N ILE A 168 4.79 5.48 3.42
CA ILE A 168 3.83 4.81 2.55
C ILE A 168 4.06 3.31 2.67
N PHE A 169 2.99 2.56 2.93
CA PHE A 169 2.98 1.10 3.01
C PHE A 169 2.16 0.56 1.83
N HIS A 170 2.74 -0.33 1.06
CA HIS A 170 2.12 -0.94 -0.11
C HIS A 170 2.38 -2.44 -0.15
N ILE A 171 1.39 -3.24 0.22
CA ILE A 171 1.37 -4.68 -0.02
C ILE A 171 0.77 -4.92 -1.42
N TYR A 172 1.42 -5.73 -2.26
CA TYR A 172 0.98 -5.95 -3.64
C TYR A 172 0.49 -7.38 -3.90
N SER A 173 0.98 -8.37 -3.17
CA SER A 173 0.51 -9.76 -3.18
C SER A 173 1.10 -10.53 -1.98
N ASP A 174 0.98 -11.87 -1.98
CA ASP A 174 1.65 -12.76 -1.05
C ASP A 174 3.19 -12.70 -1.13
N LYS A 175 3.73 -12.28 -2.28
CA LYS A 175 5.18 -12.24 -2.53
C LYS A 175 5.88 -11.15 -1.74
N GLY A 176 5.23 -10.01 -1.52
CA GLY A 176 5.92 -8.95 -0.82
C GLY A 176 5.15 -7.65 -0.61
N LEU A 177 5.83 -6.74 0.07
CA LEU A 177 5.40 -5.38 0.27
C LEU A 177 6.56 -4.39 0.21
N ASP A 178 6.24 -3.16 -0.20
CA ASP A 178 7.16 -2.04 -0.23
C ASP A 178 6.80 -1.04 0.87
N ILE A 179 7.81 -0.56 1.60
CA ILE A 179 7.66 0.55 2.54
C ILE A 179 8.57 1.68 2.09
N VAL A 180 7.95 2.84 1.87
CA VAL A 180 8.65 4.06 1.45
C VAL A 180 8.73 5.02 2.62
N GLY A 181 9.88 5.63 2.81
CA GLY A 181 10.10 6.71 3.76
C GLY A 181 10.36 8.05 3.07
N LYS A 182 9.93 9.15 3.66
CA LYS A 182 10.34 10.48 3.21
C LYS A 182 11.84 10.74 3.48
N SER A 183 12.42 10.02 4.44
CA SER A 183 13.84 9.98 4.76
C SER A 183 14.22 8.59 5.28
N THR A 184 15.51 8.29 5.32
CA THR A 184 16.02 7.02 5.86
C THR A 184 15.66 6.84 7.33
N GLU A 185 15.70 7.92 8.13
CA GLU A 185 15.35 7.91 9.55
C GLU A 185 13.89 7.48 9.77
N SER A 186 12.99 7.85 8.85
CA SER A 186 11.55 7.50 8.99
C SER A 186 11.30 5.99 8.94
N ILE A 187 12.17 5.22 8.29
CA ILE A 187 12.05 3.76 8.12
C ILE A 187 13.22 2.96 8.70
N GLN A 188 14.20 3.63 9.33
CA GLN A 188 15.40 3.00 9.89
C GLN A 188 15.08 1.90 10.92
N LYS A 189 14.10 2.15 11.79
CA LYS A 189 13.65 1.14 12.78
C LYS A 189 13.14 -0.14 12.10
N LEU A 190 12.43 -0.01 10.99
CA LEU A 190 11.93 -1.15 10.22
C LEU A 190 13.08 -1.91 9.56
N TYR A 191 14.05 -1.19 8.98
CA TYR A 191 15.26 -1.79 8.42
C TYR A 191 16.04 -2.60 9.46
N LEU A 192 16.26 -2.06 10.67
CA LEU A 192 17.03 -2.73 11.70
C LEU A 192 16.27 -3.94 12.32
N ASN A 193 14.99 -3.77 12.63
CA ASN A 193 14.23 -4.80 13.36
C ASN A 193 13.79 -5.96 12.45
N TYR A 194 13.61 -5.72 11.16
CA TYR A 194 13.08 -6.71 10.20
C TYR A 194 14.04 -6.97 9.04
N ASN A 195 15.35 -6.76 9.29
CA ASN A 195 16.40 -6.90 8.29
C ASN A 195 16.40 -8.27 7.60
N ASN A 196 16.11 -9.33 8.35
CA ASN A 196 16.02 -10.70 7.84
C ASN A 196 14.76 -10.99 6.96
N TRP A 197 13.86 -10.02 6.82
CA TRP A 197 12.69 -10.10 5.91
C TRP A 197 12.89 -9.28 4.63
N ILE A 198 14.01 -8.57 4.52
CA ILE A 198 14.33 -7.79 3.31
C ILE A 198 14.60 -8.76 2.16
N LEU A 199 13.98 -8.50 1.01
CA LEU A 199 14.17 -9.29 -0.20
C LEU A 199 15.63 -9.26 -0.65
N ASP A 200 16.27 -10.42 -0.73
CA ASP A 200 17.69 -10.54 -1.05
C ASP A 200 18.04 -9.95 -2.41
N TYR A 201 17.17 -10.05 -3.38
CA TYR A 201 17.39 -9.48 -4.71
C TYR A 201 17.68 -7.97 -4.69
N ASP A 202 17.01 -7.22 -3.84
CA ASP A 202 17.15 -5.76 -3.73
C ASP A 202 18.02 -5.32 -2.54
N ARG A 203 18.56 -6.26 -1.76
CA ARG A 203 19.31 -6.02 -0.51
C ARG A 203 20.45 -5.02 -0.68
N ASN A 204 21.30 -5.19 -1.68
CA ASN A 204 22.44 -4.31 -1.91
C ASN A 204 22.01 -2.85 -2.15
N GLN A 205 20.90 -2.62 -2.82
CA GLN A 205 20.36 -1.28 -3.03
C GLN A 205 19.82 -0.70 -1.72
N ILE A 206 19.10 -1.51 -0.93
CA ILE A 206 18.51 -1.11 0.34
C ILE A 206 19.58 -0.80 1.36
N ASP A 207 20.58 -1.68 1.54
CA ASP A 207 21.65 -1.50 2.54
C ASP A 207 22.44 -0.20 2.32
N ARG A 208 22.67 0.21 1.07
CA ARG A 208 23.32 1.49 0.74
C ARG A 208 22.58 2.72 1.29
N LEU A 209 21.29 2.64 1.52
CA LEU A 209 20.52 3.75 2.10
C LEU A 209 20.80 3.95 3.59
N PHE A 210 21.31 2.89 4.29
CA PHE A 210 21.45 2.88 5.75
C PHE A 210 22.91 2.74 6.23
N THR A 211 23.88 2.57 5.32
CA THR A 211 25.30 2.35 5.65
C THR A 211 26.19 3.57 5.45
N THR A 212 25.61 4.77 5.33
CA THR A 212 26.35 6.05 5.24
C THR A 212 26.71 6.62 6.59
#